data_cf2bc454428e259366295469df9eda37
#
_entry.id   cf2bc454428e259366295469df9eda37
#
_cell.length_a   1.000
_cell.length_b   1.000
_cell.length_c   1.000
_cell.angle_alpha   90.00
_cell.angle_beta   90.00
_cell.angle_gamma   90.00
#
_symmetry.space_group_name_H-M   'P 1'
#
loop_
_entity.id
_entity.type
_entity.pdbx_description
1 polymer ?
#
loop_
_entity_poly.entity_id
_entity_poly.type
_entity_poly.pdbx_seq_one_letter_code
_entity_poly.pdbx_strand_id
1 'polypeptide(L)'
;MPLSRRMIISAVAVTAVVGSGVAYAAWPDSEPPPYRPPSSHVVQPGAPGQTGKTLSEDEVAKISPPKFTAADTMFIQGMIPHHQQALTMTALVADRTENPDIRLLAKRIDVSQRDEIALMQQWLTDRNVPTSGPNAGHAGHELMPGMLTPEQLDQLKQARDAEFDKLFLTLMIRHHEGAVSMVEELYASGGGLEPAADQLAREFEADQSIEIARMQKMLAAMR
;
A
#
# COMPACT_ATOMS: atom_id res chain seq x y z
N MET A 1 44.71 -5.93 -46.20
CA MET A 1 44.97 -4.47 -46.23
C MET A 1 43.87 -3.77 -45.43
N PRO A 2 44.16 -3.15 -44.29
CA PRO A 2 43.16 -2.47 -43.48
C PRO A 2 43.19 -0.98 -43.79
N LEU A 3 42.02 -0.40 -44.03
CA LEU A 3 41.81 1.02 -44.21
C LEU A 3 41.58 1.69 -42.84
N SER A 4 42.49 2.59 -42.52
CA SER A 4 42.47 3.45 -41.31
C SER A 4 41.41 4.52 -41.41
N ARG A 5 40.49 4.59 -40.45
CA ARG A 5 39.59 5.74 -40.23
C ARG A 5 40.35 6.85 -39.49
N ARG A 6 40.59 7.97 -40.15
CA ARG A 6 41.12 9.20 -39.55
C ARG A 6 39.98 9.88 -38.75
N MET A 7 40.20 10.11 -37.47
CA MET A 7 39.37 10.93 -36.59
C MET A 7 39.71 12.39 -36.83
N ILE A 8 38.73 13.19 -37.25
CA ILE A 8 38.85 14.65 -37.36
C ILE A 8 38.50 15.25 -35.99
N ILE A 9 39.51 15.85 -35.34
CA ILE A 9 39.33 16.60 -34.11
C ILE A 9 39.08 18.06 -34.52
N SER A 10 37.86 18.54 -34.32
CA SER A 10 37.53 19.95 -34.47
C SER A 10 37.93 20.71 -33.21
N ALA A 11 38.92 21.55 -33.30
CA ALA A 11 39.32 22.46 -32.25
C ALA A 11 38.33 23.64 -32.20
N VAL A 12 37.66 23.82 -31.06
CA VAL A 12 36.87 25.01 -30.75
C VAL A 12 37.79 25.99 -30.02
N ALA A 13 38.03 27.12 -30.64
CA ALA A 13 38.77 28.22 -30.04
C ALA A 13 37.89 28.91 -28.99
N VAL A 14 38.28 28.86 -27.72
CA VAL A 14 37.67 29.65 -26.65
C VAL A 14 38.45 30.96 -26.52
N THR A 15 37.80 32.08 -26.87
CA THR A 15 38.27 33.42 -26.63
C THR A 15 38.26 33.77 -25.14
N ALA A 16 39.42 34.01 -24.55
CA ALA A 16 39.53 34.45 -23.17
C ALA A 16 39.06 35.90 -23.04
N VAL A 17 38.02 36.15 -22.26
CA VAL A 17 37.66 37.49 -21.77
C VAL A 17 38.37 37.69 -20.43
N VAL A 18 39.35 38.59 -20.41
CA VAL A 18 39.99 39.05 -19.19
C VAL A 18 39.07 40.06 -18.51
N GLY A 19 38.54 39.70 -17.35
CA GLY A 19 37.71 40.62 -16.57
C GLY A 19 37.72 40.24 -15.10
N SER A 20 38.37 41.07 -14.30
CA SER A 20 38.19 41.32 -12.86
C SER A 20 38.34 40.13 -11.92
N GLY A 21 39.49 40.08 -11.24
CA GLY A 21 39.78 39.12 -10.18
C GLY A 21 38.78 39.18 -9.03
N VAL A 22 38.04 38.11 -8.84
CA VAL A 22 37.37 37.77 -7.58
C VAL A 22 38.38 36.87 -6.84
N ALA A 23 38.96 37.38 -5.77
CA ALA A 23 39.78 36.58 -4.86
C ALA A 23 38.85 35.54 -4.21
N TYR A 24 38.95 34.29 -4.65
CA TYR A 24 38.40 33.17 -3.88
C TYR A 24 39.21 33.05 -2.60
N ALA A 25 38.63 33.53 -1.49
CA ALA A 25 39.14 33.19 -0.17
C ALA A 25 39.01 31.68 -0.05
N ALA A 26 40.14 30.97 0.04
CA ALA A 26 40.18 29.56 0.39
C ALA A 26 39.52 29.42 1.76
N TRP A 27 38.36 28.78 1.81
CA TRP A 27 37.80 28.32 3.07
C TRP A 27 38.76 27.27 3.61
N PRO A 28 39.10 27.31 4.90
CA PRO A 28 39.92 26.29 5.48
C PRO A 28 39.18 24.95 5.34
N ASP A 29 39.93 23.92 4.93
CA ASP A 29 39.49 22.53 4.90
C ASP A 29 39.23 22.02 6.35
N SER A 30 38.20 22.56 6.97
CA SER A 30 37.66 21.98 8.19
C SER A 30 36.57 20.98 7.75
N GLU A 31 36.85 19.70 7.86
CA GLU A 31 35.82 18.70 7.75
C GLU A 31 34.61 19.12 8.61
N PRO A 32 33.39 19.11 8.05
CA PRO A 32 32.22 19.38 8.88
C PRO A 32 32.24 18.41 10.06
N PRO A 33 31.92 18.86 11.27
CA PRO A 33 31.88 17.98 12.43
C PRO A 33 30.99 16.78 12.11
N PRO A 34 31.35 15.56 12.55
CA PRO A 34 30.57 14.38 12.26
C PRO A 34 29.13 14.62 12.70
N TYR A 35 28.18 14.39 11.76
CA TYR A 35 26.75 14.51 12.05
C TYR A 35 26.43 13.64 13.27
N ARG A 36 26.18 14.28 14.41
CA ARG A 36 25.63 13.64 15.58
C ARG A 36 24.12 13.80 15.48
N PRO A 37 23.35 12.74 15.22
CA PRO A 37 21.88 12.84 15.24
C PRO A 37 21.46 13.42 16.60
N PRO A 38 20.45 14.30 16.64
CA PRO A 38 19.93 14.79 17.90
C PRO A 38 19.56 13.57 18.75
N SER A 39 19.98 13.56 20.02
CA SER A 39 19.61 12.50 20.94
C SER A 39 18.09 12.42 21.00
N SER A 40 17.50 11.38 20.36
CA SER A 40 16.07 11.16 20.38
C SER A 40 15.69 10.74 21.81
N HIS A 41 15.18 11.71 22.56
CA HIS A 41 14.62 11.38 23.88
C HIS A 41 13.28 10.67 23.65
N VAL A 42 13.24 9.37 23.86
CA VAL A 42 12.00 8.60 23.87
C VAL A 42 11.33 8.86 25.24
N VAL A 43 10.13 9.42 25.18
CA VAL A 43 9.33 9.66 26.38
C VAL A 43 8.20 8.63 26.41
N GLN A 44 8.20 7.79 27.44
CA GLN A 44 7.06 6.92 27.73
C GLN A 44 5.96 7.75 28.39
N PRO A 45 4.78 7.91 27.79
CA PRO A 45 3.70 8.65 28.41
C PRO A 45 3.25 8.00 29.72
N GLY A 46 2.96 8.82 30.72
CA GLY A 46 2.37 8.35 31.97
C GLY A 46 0.88 8.05 31.81
N ALA A 47 0.28 7.35 32.77
CA ALA A 47 -1.17 7.21 32.87
C ALA A 47 -1.84 8.60 33.05
N PRO A 48 -3.14 8.75 32.76
CA PRO A 48 -3.83 10.01 32.98
C PRO A 48 -3.57 10.60 34.37
N GLY A 49 -3.01 11.82 34.44
CA GLY A 49 -2.60 12.48 35.67
C GLY A 49 -1.18 12.15 36.17
N GLN A 50 -0.42 11.34 35.45
CA GLN A 50 0.98 11.07 35.74
C GLN A 50 1.90 11.71 34.71
N THR A 51 3.10 12.13 35.15
CA THR A 51 4.14 12.64 34.24
C THR A 51 4.77 11.49 33.46
N GLY A 52 5.05 11.73 32.17
CA GLY A 52 5.81 10.79 31.35
C GLY A 52 7.22 10.59 31.86
N LYS A 53 7.82 9.44 31.54
CA LYS A 53 9.22 9.09 31.88
C LYS A 53 10.07 9.15 30.61
N THR A 54 11.17 9.92 30.66
CA THR A 54 12.21 9.85 29.63
C THR A 54 13.02 8.55 29.81
N LEU A 55 13.11 7.75 28.76
CA LEU A 55 13.84 6.49 28.76
C LEU A 55 15.31 6.73 28.36
N SER A 56 16.22 6.03 28.98
CA SER A 56 17.63 5.94 28.57
C SER A 56 17.77 5.05 27.32
N GLU A 57 18.88 5.16 26.59
CA GLU A 57 19.15 4.32 25.41
C GLU A 57 19.12 2.81 25.78
N ASP A 58 19.64 2.44 26.97
CA ASP A 58 19.58 1.06 27.46
C ASP A 58 18.15 0.59 27.79
N GLU A 59 17.30 1.48 28.25
CA GLU A 59 15.88 1.16 28.49
C GLU A 59 15.13 1.02 27.16
N VAL A 60 15.40 1.90 26.20
CA VAL A 60 14.82 1.81 24.84
C VAL A 60 15.24 0.52 24.14
N ALA A 61 16.53 0.14 24.25
CA ALA A 61 17.04 -1.10 23.64
C ALA A 61 16.40 -2.39 24.22
N LYS A 62 15.81 -2.31 25.42
CA LYS A 62 15.09 -3.42 26.06
C LYS A 62 13.61 -3.48 25.68
N ILE A 63 13.09 -2.47 25.00
CA ILE A 63 11.71 -2.48 24.53
C ILE A 63 11.62 -3.40 23.31
N SER A 64 11.03 -4.56 23.49
CA SER A 64 10.68 -5.41 22.37
C SER A 64 9.35 -4.93 21.77
N PRO A 65 9.26 -4.78 20.44
CA PRO A 65 7.97 -4.48 19.82
C PRO A 65 6.96 -5.58 20.15
N PRO A 66 5.66 -5.25 20.23
CA PRO A 66 4.62 -6.24 20.41
C PRO A 66 4.73 -7.34 19.35
N LYS A 67 4.47 -8.57 19.76
CA LYS A 67 4.40 -9.70 18.84
C LYS A 67 3.04 -9.69 18.13
N PHE A 68 3.01 -10.26 16.92
CA PHE A 68 1.75 -10.48 16.23
C PHE A 68 0.85 -11.45 17.01
N THR A 69 -0.44 -11.30 16.83
CA THR A 69 -1.50 -12.04 17.50
C THR A 69 -2.19 -13.03 16.55
N ALA A 70 -3.06 -13.86 17.08
CA ALA A 70 -3.95 -14.68 16.27
C ALA A 70 -4.91 -13.81 15.42
N ALA A 71 -5.35 -12.66 15.96
CA ALA A 71 -6.20 -11.72 15.23
C ALA A 71 -5.48 -11.14 13.99
N ASP A 72 -4.19 -10.74 14.13
CA ASP A 72 -3.38 -10.29 13.00
C ASP A 72 -3.26 -11.38 11.92
N THR A 73 -3.00 -12.62 12.35
CA THR A 73 -2.91 -13.76 11.44
C THR A 73 -4.21 -14.00 10.68
N MET A 74 -5.35 -14.03 11.40
CA MET A 74 -6.67 -14.26 10.80
C MET A 74 -7.06 -13.15 9.83
N PHE A 75 -6.78 -11.90 10.18
CA PHE A 75 -7.00 -10.74 9.33
C PHE A 75 -6.22 -10.84 8.02
N ILE A 76 -4.92 -11.05 8.08
CA ILE A 76 -4.05 -11.11 6.90
C ILE A 76 -4.39 -12.33 6.03
N GLN A 77 -4.61 -13.50 6.62
CA GLN A 77 -5.03 -14.69 5.89
C GLN A 77 -6.41 -14.54 5.23
N GLY A 78 -7.34 -13.81 5.86
CA GLY A 78 -8.66 -13.52 5.30
C GLY A 78 -8.62 -12.46 4.20
N MET A 79 -7.80 -11.43 4.36
CA MET A 79 -7.70 -10.33 3.40
C MET A 79 -7.11 -10.77 2.05
N ILE A 80 -6.24 -11.79 2.02
CA ILE A 80 -5.69 -12.32 0.75
C ILE A 80 -6.78 -12.82 -0.21
N PRO A 81 -7.66 -13.78 0.15
CA PRO A 81 -8.74 -14.21 -0.74
C PRO A 81 -9.79 -13.12 -0.99
N HIS A 82 -9.98 -12.20 -0.04
CA HIS A 82 -10.82 -11.03 -0.24
C HIS A 82 -10.28 -10.19 -1.42
N HIS A 83 -9.02 -9.80 -1.42
CA HIS A 83 -8.37 -9.07 -2.51
C HIS A 83 -8.34 -9.85 -3.82
N GLN A 84 -8.16 -11.17 -3.78
CA GLN A 84 -8.23 -12.02 -4.98
C GLN A 84 -9.60 -11.95 -5.66
N GLN A 85 -10.69 -11.77 -4.90
CA GLN A 85 -12.00 -11.57 -5.50
C GLN A 85 -12.09 -10.22 -6.22
N ALA A 86 -11.52 -9.14 -5.68
CA ALA A 86 -11.43 -7.86 -6.39
C ALA A 86 -10.68 -8.00 -7.73
N LEU A 87 -9.57 -8.75 -7.76
CA LEU A 87 -8.85 -9.04 -9.00
C LEU A 87 -9.72 -9.83 -10.00
N THR A 88 -10.55 -10.74 -9.52
CA THR A 88 -11.51 -11.47 -10.36
C THR A 88 -12.53 -10.50 -10.98
N MET A 89 -13.00 -9.52 -10.23
CA MET A 89 -13.93 -8.50 -10.71
C MET A 89 -13.27 -7.55 -11.72
N THR A 90 -12.07 -7.05 -11.42
CA THR A 90 -11.34 -6.14 -12.33
C THR A 90 -10.97 -6.79 -13.65
N ALA A 91 -10.67 -8.08 -13.66
CA ALA A 91 -10.36 -8.84 -14.87
C ALA A 91 -11.53 -8.88 -15.89
N LEU A 92 -12.77 -8.71 -15.43
CA LEU A 92 -13.94 -8.68 -16.33
C LEU A 92 -14.03 -7.38 -17.13
N VAL A 93 -13.45 -6.28 -16.64
CA VAL A 93 -13.68 -4.93 -17.19
C VAL A 93 -13.30 -4.81 -18.67
N ALA A 94 -12.18 -5.40 -19.07
CA ALA A 94 -11.68 -5.28 -20.46
C ALA A 94 -12.68 -5.77 -21.51
N ASP A 95 -13.47 -6.80 -21.18
CA ASP A 95 -14.40 -7.46 -22.10
C ASP A 95 -15.86 -7.01 -21.89
N ARG A 96 -16.14 -6.13 -20.95
CA ARG A 96 -17.50 -5.79 -20.51
C ARG A 96 -17.87 -4.33 -20.75
N THR A 97 -16.90 -3.42 -20.84
CA THR A 97 -17.15 -2.00 -21.05
C THR A 97 -16.03 -1.32 -21.82
N GLU A 98 -16.39 -0.33 -22.64
CA GLU A 98 -15.44 0.58 -23.28
C GLU A 98 -15.25 1.88 -22.50
N ASN A 99 -15.91 2.04 -21.36
CA ASN A 99 -15.82 3.24 -20.52
C ASN A 99 -14.39 3.44 -20.01
N PRO A 100 -13.67 4.51 -20.44
CA PRO A 100 -12.27 4.71 -20.11
C PRO A 100 -12.05 4.94 -18.62
N ASP A 101 -13.02 5.54 -17.93
CA ASP A 101 -12.91 5.84 -16.49
C ASP A 101 -13.02 4.55 -15.66
N ILE A 102 -13.92 3.65 -16.03
CA ILE A 102 -14.04 2.32 -15.41
C ILE A 102 -12.79 1.49 -15.67
N ARG A 103 -12.28 1.49 -16.90
CA ARG A 103 -11.04 0.79 -17.25
C ARG A 103 -9.83 1.31 -16.46
N LEU A 104 -9.72 2.63 -16.33
CA LEU A 104 -8.63 3.24 -15.53
C LEU A 104 -8.75 2.92 -14.04
N LEU A 105 -9.96 2.97 -13.48
CA LEU A 105 -10.24 2.59 -12.10
C LEU A 105 -9.85 1.13 -11.86
N ALA A 106 -10.35 0.21 -12.66
CA ALA A 106 -10.06 -1.22 -12.54
C ALA A 106 -8.57 -1.53 -12.62
N LYS A 107 -7.83 -0.85 -13.50
CA LYS A 107 -6.38 -0.99 -13.59
C LYS A 107 -5.67 -0.56 -12.30
N ARG A 108 -6.13 0.50 -11.64
CA ARG A 108 -5.55 0.97 -10.37
C ARG A 108 -5.82 -0.03 -9.25
N ILE A 109 -7.07 -0.48 -9.14
CA ILE A 109 -7.45 -1.52 -8.17
C ILE A 109 -6.64 -2.80 -8.41
N ASP A 110 -6.49 -3.24 -9.67
CA ASP A 110 -5.71 -4.45 -10.00
C ASP A 110 -4.25 -4.34 -9.52
N VAL A 111 -3.60 -3.20 -9.72
CA VAL A 111 -2.20 -2.97 -9.30
C VAL A 111 -2.11 -2.93 -7.77
N SER A 112 -2.91 -2.09 -7.11
CA SER A 112 -2.92 -1.94 -5.66
C SER A 112 -3.16 -3.28 -4.97
N GLN A 113 -4.23 -3.99 -5.35
CA GLN A 113 -4.62 -5.25 -4.72
C GLN A 113 -3.57 -6.37 -4.91
N ARG A 114 -2.84 -6.39 -6.04
CA ARG A 114 -1.72 -7.34 -6.23
C ARG A 114 -0.55 -7.04 -5.31
N ASP A 115 -0.18 -5.78 -5.19
CA ASP A 115 0.91 -5.35 -4.32
C ASP A 115 0.57 -5.64 -2.85
N GLU A 116 -0.66 -5.36 -2.44
CA GLU A 116 -1.15 -5.64 -1.09
C GLU A 116 -1.17 -7.15 -0.79
N ILE A 117 -1.59 -8.00 -1.74
CA ILE A 117 -1.50 -9.46 -1.60
C ILE A 117 -0.04 -9.89 -1.40
N ALA A 118 0.90 -9.33 -2.16
CA ALA A 118 2.31 -9.67 -2.03
C ALA A 118 2.87 -9.28 -0.65
N LEU A 119 2.50 -8.09 -0.14
CA LEU A 119 2.88 -7.63 1.20
C LEU A 119 2.32 -8.54 2.30
N MET A 120 1.06 -8.95 2.20
CA MET A 120 0.43 -9.88 3.13
C MET A 120 1.12 -11.26 3.12
N GLN A 121 1.42 -11.78 1.94
CA GLN A 121 2.14 -13.05 1.80
C GLN A 121 3.55 -12.97 2.38
N GLN A 122 4.25 -11.85 2.17
CA GLN A 122 5.56 -11.60 2.78
C GLN A 122 5.45 -11.54 4.30
N TRP A 123 4.46 -10.82 4.85
CA TRP A 123 4.23 -10.73 6.29
C TRP A 123 4.05 -12.11 6.94
N LEU A 124 3.24 -12.98 6.31
CA LEU A 124 3.02 -14.37 6.77
C LEU A 124 4.30 -15.21 6.69
N THR A 125 5.04 -15.09 5.58
CA THR A 125 6.28 -15.82 5.34
C THR A 125 7.35 -15.48 6.37
N ASP A 126 7.56 -14.21 6.66
CA ASP A 126 8.55 -13.72 7.63
C ASP A 126 8.28 -14.22 9.05
N ARG A 127 7.03 -14.61 9.33
CA ARG A 127 6.59 -15.12 10.63
C ARG A 127 6.39 -16.63 10.68
N ASN A 128 6.75 -17.33 9.59
CA ASN A 128 6.53 -18.77 9.42
C ASN A 128 5.05 -19.17 9.61
N VAL A 129 4.13 -18.32 9.20
CA VAL A 129 2.68 -18.56 9.22
C VAL A 129 2.25 -19.03 7.82
N PRO A 130 1.43 -20.09 7.70
CA PRO A 130 0.87 -20.50 6.41
C PRO A 130 0.10 -19.36 5.74
N THR A 131 0.21 -19.26 4.40
CA THR A 131 -0.51 -18.24 3.61
C THR A 131 -2.01 -18.50 3.51
N SER A 132 -2.45 -19.72 3.81
CA SER A 132 -3.87 -20.09 3.88
C SER A 132 -4.25 -20.43 5.31
N GLY A 133 -5.28 -19.77 5.82
CA GLY A 133 -5.87 -20.06 7.12
C GLY A 133 -6.80 -21.29 7.07
N PRO A 134 -7.27 -21.77 8.23
CA PRO A 134 -8.20 -22.87 8.31
C PRO A 134 -9.53 -22.64 7.57
N ASN A 135 -9.85 -21.38 7.26
CA ASN A 135 -11.05 -20.97 6.53
C ASN A 135 -10.80 -20.72 5.02
N ALA A 136 -9.61 -21.01 4.50
CA ALA A 136 -9.28 -20.76 3.09
C ALA A 136 -9.97 -21.72 2.10
N GLY A 137 -10.58 -22.80 2.58
CA GLY A 137 -11.34 -23.75 1.77
C GLY A 137 -12.85 -23.56 1.95
N HIS A 138 -13.46 -22.77 1.14
CA HIS A 138 -14.81 -22.17 1.29
C HIS A 138 -16.01 -23.07 0.96
N ALA A 139 -15.99 -24.34 1.24
CA ALA A 139 -17.20 -25.15 1.18
C ALA A 139 -17.94 -25.08 2.53
N GLY A 140 -18.81 -24.06 2.70
CA GLY A 140 -19.78 -24.03 3.79
C GLY A 140 -19.59 -22.96 4.88
N HIS A 141 -18.66 -22.00 4.70
CA HIS A 141 -18.49 -20.88 5.63
C HIS A 141 -19.19 -19.62 5.12
N GLU A 142 -19.67 -18.81 6.05
CA GLU A 142 -20.20 -17.48 5.78
C GLU A 142 -19.17 -16.64 5.01
N LEU A 143 -19.61 -15.94 3.98
CA LEU A 143 -18.73 -15.08 3.19
C LEU A 143 -18.16 -13.96 4.09
N MET A 144 -16.90 -13.62 3.91
CA MET A 144 -16.33 -12.46 4.58
C MET A 144 -17.09 -11.17 4.21
N PRO A 145 -17.08 -10.17 5.08
CA PRO A 145 -17.80 -8.92 4.85
C PRO A 145 -17.54 -8.36 3.43
N GLY A 146 -18.58 -7.96 2.74
CA GLY A 146 -18.48 -7.34 1.41
C GLY A 146 -18.23 -8.28 0.23
N MET A 147 -17.78 -9.52 0.46
CA MET A 147 -17.56 -10.46 -0.65
C MET A 147 -18.83 -10.74 -1.44
N LEU A 148 -18.65 -10.93 -2.73
CA LEU A 148 -19.72 -11.31 -3.66
C LEU A 148 -20.02 -12.79 -3.56
N THR A 149 -21.31 -13.12 -3.61
CA THR A 149 -21.74 -14.52 -3.80
C THR A 149 -21.42 -14.99 -5.23
N PRO A 150 -21.39 -16.30 -5.49
CA PRO A 150 -21.25 -16.84 -6.83
C PRO A 150 -22.29 -16.26 -7.83
N GLU A 151 -23.53 -16.09 -7.39
CA GLU A 151 -24.62 -15.55 -8.20
C GLU A 151 -24.38 -14.08 -8.57
N GLN A 152 -23.84 -13.28 -7.65
CA GLN A 152 -23.49 -11.88 -7.90
C GLN A 152 -22.29 -11.76 -8.86
N LEU A 153 -21.30 -12.64 -8.72
CA LEU A 153 -20.21 -12.71 -9.69
C LEU A 153 -20.72 -13.12 -11.07
N ASP A 154 -21.67 -14.04 -11.16
CA ASP A 154 -22.25 -14.46 -12.44
C ASP A 154 -23.11 -13.35 -13.05
N GLN A 155 -23.86 -12.59 -12.26
CA GLN A 155 -24.55 -11.39 -12.72
C GLN A 155 -23.56 -10.37 -13.30
N LEU A 156 -22.45 -10.12 -12.61
CA LEU A 156 -21.41 -9.20 -13.09
C LEU A 156 -20.78 -9.68 -14.39
N LYS A 157 -20.52 -10.98 -14.54
CA LYS A 157 -19.99 -11.58 -15.79
C LYS A 157 -20.96 -11.45 -16.97
N GLN A 158 -22.27 -11.42 -16.73
CA GLN A 158 -23.28 -11.33 -17.78
C GLN A 158 -23.56 -9.89 -18.19
N ALA A 159 -23.48 -8.93 -17.28
CA ALA A 159 -23.70 -7.52 -17.53
C ALA A 159 -22.70 -6.95 -18.56
N ARG A 160 -23.11 -5.89 -19.27
CA ARG A 160 -22.30 -5.20 -20.28
C ARG A 160 -22.54 -3.70 -20.27
N ASP A 161 -21.56 -2.98 -20.77
CA ASP A 161 -21.62 -1.52 -20.98
C ASP A 161 -22.10 -0.78 -19.73
N ALA A 162 -23.08 0.11 -19.85
CA ALA A 162 -23.56 0.92 -18.73
C ALA A 162 -24.18 0.11 -17.58
N GLU A 163 -24.74 -1.05 -17.86
CA GLU A 163 -25.25 -1.96 -16.84
C GLU A 163 -24.08 -2.57 -16.03
N PHE A 164 -23.06 -3.04 -16.75
CA PHE A 164 -21.82 -3.53 -16.13
C PHE A 164 -21.17 -2.44 -15.27
N ASP A 165 -21.02 -1.23 -15.80
CA ASP A 165 -20.38 -0.13 -15.10
C ASP A 165 -21.03 0.16 -13.75
N LYS A 166 -22.37 0.27 -13.73
CA LYS A 166 -23.13 0.49 -12.51
C LYS A 166 -23.02 -0.67 -11.52
N LEU A 167 -23.13 -1.90 -12.04
CA LEU A 167 -23.07 -3.09 -11.22
C LEU A 167 -21.65 -3.29 -10.63
N PHE A 168 -20.61 -3.09 -11.45
CA PHE A 168 -19.22 -3.15 -11.03
C PHE A 168 -18.94 -2.15 -9.90
N LEU A 169 -19.31 -0.88 -10.09
CA LEU A 169 -19.10 0.14 -9.05
C LEU A 169 -19.86 -0.19 -7.77
N THR A 170 -21.13 -0.61 -7.88
CA THR A 170 -21.95 -0.93 -6.71
C THR A 170 -21.39 -2.10 -5.92
N LEU A 171 -20.99 -3.15 -6.61
CA LEU A 171 -20.47 -4.35 -5.97
C LEU A 171 -19.06 -4.12 -5.42
N MET A 172 -18.21 -3.36 -6.12
CA MET A 172 -16.85 -3.06 -5.67
C MET A 172 -16.86 -2.09 -4.46
N ILE A 173 -17.77 -1.12 -4.41
CA ILE A 173 -17.96 -0.28 -3.22
C ILE A 173 -18.28 -1.16 -2.01
N ARG A 174 -19.26 -2.04 -2.11
CA ARG A 174 -19.63 -2.95 -1.02
C ARG A 174 -18.48 -3.87 -0.61
N HIS A 175 -17.73 -4.35 -1.60
CA HIS A 175 -16.54 -5.19 -1.37
C HIS A 175 -15.49 -4.43 -0.56
N HIS A 176 -15.20 -3.21 -0.92
CA HIS A 176 -14.24 -2.35 -0.21
C HIS A 176 -14.73 -1.95 1.20
N GLU A 177 -16.03 -1.64 1.36
CA GLU A 177 -16.63 -1.43 2.68
C GLU A 177 -16.46 -2.66 3.58
N GLY A 178 -16.54 -3.85 3.00
CA GLY A 178 -16.24 -5.10 3.70
C GLY A 178 -14.79 -5.19 4.18
N ALA A 179 -13.83 -4.77 3.36
CA ALA A 179 -12.42 -4.73 3.76
C ALA A 179 -12.18 -3.77 4.93
N VAL A 180 -12.82 -2.58 4.91
CA VAL A 180 -12.77 -1.63 6.03
C VAL A 180 -13.34 -2.27 7.30
N SER A 181 -14.49 -2.96 7.22
CA SER A 181 -15.07 -3.68 8.35
C SER A 181 -14.14 -4.77 8.91
N MET A 182 -13.36 -5.43 8.05
CA MET A 182 -12.36 -6.41 8.51
C MET A 182 -11.21 -5.74 9.27
N VAL A 183 -10.82 -4.52 8.92
CA VAL A 183 -9.84 -3.72 9.69
C VAL A 183 -10.41 -3.34 11.06
N GLU A 184 -11.66 -2.90 11.11
CA GLU A 184 -12.34 -2.59 12.39
C GLU A 184 -12.40 -3.82 13.30
N GLU A 185 -12.72 -4.98 12.74
CA GLU A 185 -12.76 -6.26 13.49
C GLU A 185 -11.37 -6.68 14.00
N LEU A 186 -10.30 -6.44 13.21
CA LEU A 186 -8.92 -6.68 13.66
C LEU A 186 -8.65 -5.95 14.97
N TYR A 187 -8.94 -4.64 15.01
CA TYR A 187 -8.69 -3.83 16.21
C TYR A 187 -9.63 -4.21 17.36
N ALA A 188 -10.90 -4.48 17.08
CA ALA A 188 -11.87 -4.94 18.09
C ALA A 188 -11.47 -6.27 18.72
N SER A 189 -10.81 -7.15 17.96
CA SER A 189 -10.31 -8.45 18.41
C SER A 189 -8.93 -8.39 19.10
N GLY A 190 -8.39 -7.18 19.30
CA GLY A 190 -7.10 -6.95 19.98
C GLY A 190 -5.88 -7.23 19.10
N GLY A 191 -6.04 -7.23 17.78
CA GLY A 191 -4.95 -7.20 16.81
C GLY A 191 -4.45 -5.78 16.52
N GLY A 192 -3.54 -5.65 15.55
CA GLY A 192 -2.96 -4.36 15.17
C GLY A 192 -1.99 -3.78 16.19
N LEU A 193 -1.50 -4.58 17.12
CA LEU A 193 -0.48 -4.13 18.08
C LEU A 193 0.94 -4.33 17.54
N GLU A 194 1.14 -5.27 16.67
CA GLU A 194 2.42 -5.49 15.98
C GLU A 194 2.56 -4.42 14.89
N PRO A 195 3.69 -3.65 14.87
CA PRO A 195 3.80 -2.47 14.00
C PRO A 195 3.59 -2.72 12.52
N ALA A 196 4.03 -3.86 11.98
CA ALA A 196 3.87 -4.15 10.56
C ALA A 196 2.43 -4.59 10.22
N ALA A 197 1.73 -5.30 11.12
CA ALA A 197 0.32 -5.63 10.95
C ALA A 197 -0.56 -4.36 11.01
N ASP A 198 -0.28 -3.47 11.96
CA ASP A 198 -0.95 -2.18 12.10
C ASP A 198 -0.74 -1.28 10.87
N GLN A 199 0.49 -1.24 10.36
CA GLN A 199 0.80 -0.48 9.14
C GLN A 199 -0.01 -0.99 7.95
N LEU A 200 -0.02 -2.31 7.69
CA LEU A 200 -0.80 -2.90 6.61
C LEU A 200 -2.30 -2.60 6.76
N ALA A 201 -2.84 -2.75 7.97
CA ALA A 201 -4.26 -2.49 8.22
C ALA A 201 -4.65 -1.04 7.92
N ARG A 202 -3.84 -0.07 8.36
CA ARG A 202 -4.09 1.37 8.08
C ARG A 202 -3.93 1.74 6.61
N GLU A 203 -2.94 1.16 5.94
CA GLU A 203 -2.74 1.38 4.50
C GLU A 203 -3.95 0.84 3.72
N PHE A 204 -4.42 -0.37 4.03
CA PHE A 204 -5.61 -0.92 3.39
C PHE A 204 -6.86 -0.08 3.67
N GLU A 205 -7.10 0.33 4.92
CA GLU A 205 -8.23 1.19 5.27
C GLU A 205 -8.21 2.52 4.49
N ALA A 206 -7.04 3.15 4.39
CA ALA A 206 -6.88 4.41 3.67
C ALA A 206 -7.12 4.24 2.17
N ASP A 207 -6.51 3.24 1.52
CA ASP A 207 -6.64 2.99 0.10
C ASP A 207 -8.08 2.58 -0.27
N GLN A 208 -8.69 1.67 0.49
CA GLN A 208 -10.08 1.27 0.29
C GLN A 208 -11.03 2.47 0.43
N SER A 209 -10.82 3.35 1.43
CA SER A 209 -11.66 4.54 1.65
C SER A 209 -11.55 5.54 0.49
N ILE A 210 -10.35 5.76 -0.04
CA ILE A 210 -10.12 6.63 -1.21
C ILE A 210 -10.82 6.05 -2.45
N GLU A 211 -10.72 4.75 -2.67
CA GLU A 211 -11.34 4.07 -3.79
C GLU A 211 -12.87 4.06 -3.69
N ILE A 212 -13.44 3.84 -2.50
CA ILE A 212 -14.88 3.97 -2.22
C ILE A 212 -15.37 5.37 -2.63
N ALA A 213 -14.72 6.42 -2.13
CA ALA A 213 -15.12 7.80 -2.43
C ALA A 213 -15.08 8.09 -3.93
N ARG A 214 -14.08 7.59 -4.64
CA ARG A 214 -13.97 7.72 -6.09
C ARG A 214 -15.09 6.99 -6.81
N MET A 215 -15.35 5.73 -6.46
CA MET A 215 -16.41 4.91 -7.06
C MET A 215 -17.80 5.50 -6.82
N GLN A 216 -18.06 6.01 -5.61
CA GLN A 216 -19.32 6.69 -5.29
C GLN A 216 -19.54 7.94 -6.16
N LYS A 217 -18.48 8.74 -6.37
CA LYS A 217 -18.53 9.90 -7.27
C LYS A 217 -18.82 9.49 -8.71
N MET A 218 -18.19 8.43 -9.20
CA MET A 218 -18.44 7.90 -10.56
C MET A 218 -19.87 7.38 -10.69
N LEU A 219 -20.36 6.61 -9.73
CA LEU A 219 -21.71 6.06 -9.73
C LEU A 219 -22.78 7.18 -9.67
N ALA A 220 -22.54 8.25 -8.91
CA ALA A 220 -23.42 9.40 -8.87
C ALA A 220 -23.51 10.15 -10.22
N ALA A 221 -22.43 10.17 -10.99
CA ALA A 221 -22.39 10.79 -12.32
C ALA A 221 -23.12 9.98 -13.41
N MET A 222 -23.44 8.71 -13.15
CA MET A 222 -24.17 7.81 -14.06
C MET A 222 -25.71 7.85 -13.88
N ARG A 223 -26.22 8.74 -13.04
CA ARG A 223 -27.67 8.88 -12.74
C ARG A 223 -28.36 9.80 -13.72
#